data_6d67129e64a34c2846a4cc1ffebcf779
#
_entry.id   6d67129e64a34c2846a4cc1ffebcf779
#
_cell.length_a   1.000
_cell.length_b   1.000
_cell.length_c   1.000
_cell.angle_alpha   90.00
_cell.angle_beta   90.00
_cell.angle_gamma   90.00
#
_symmetry.space_group_name_H-M   'P 1'
#
loop_
_entity.id
_entity.type
_entity.pdbx_description
1 polymer ?
#
loop_
_entity_poly.entity_id
_entity_poly.type
_entity_poly.pdbx_seq_one_letter_code
_entity_poly.pdbx_strand_id
1 'polypeptide(L)'
;DQSLRVLQSLGAVLVNIELPCSFGDFRNAVSAVASAEGYATTCELIDQEHLPLDQHVRRRMLAGRDVSAKDYLHSMREMNAWRSTFRELMKEFDALLTPTGFTTAIPASEVDEMVIPAYYTRATNILELCALALPNGYGPDGLPTSLCIHGHPFAEATVLRIGWALEQATIEEKRQPRGLI
;
A
#
# COMPACT_ATOMS: atom_id res chain seq x y z
N ASP A 1 -5.64 -10.25 13.81
CA ASP A 1 -6.00 -10.05 15.24
C ASP A 1 -4.92 -10.53 16.24
N GLN A 2 -4.11 -11.53 15.88
CA GLN A 2 -3.02 -12.01 16.75
C GLN A 2 -1.95 -10.94 16.94
N SER A 3 -1.48 -10.31 15.86
CA SER A 3 -0.48 -9.24 15.93
C SER A 3 -0.92 -8.06 16.78
N LEU A 4 -2.22 -7.70 16.75
CA LEU A 4 -2.77 -6.64 17.58
C LEU A 4 -2.70 -7.01 19.07
N ARG A 5 -3.00 -8.27 19.43
CA ARG A 5 -2.87 -8.75 20.81
C ARG A 5 -1.42 -8.75 21.28
N VAL A 6 -0.49 -9.13 20.41
CA VAL A 6 0.95 -9.08 20.71
C VAL A 6 1.38 -7.63 20.97
N LEU A 7 1.02 -6.69 20.09
CA LEU A 7 1.33 -5.27 20.28
C LEU A 7 0.75 -4.73 21.58
N GLN A 8 -0.51 -5.09 21.92
CA GLN A 8 -1.10 -4.73 23.21
C GLN A 8 -0.32 -5.31 24.41
N SER A 9 0.13 -6.55 24.31
CA SER A 9 0.95 -7.17 25.38
C SER A 9 2.32 -6.51 25.55
N LEU A 10 2.81 -5.86 24.50
CA LEU A 10 4.03 -5.06 24.50
C LEU A 10 3.79 -3.60 24.96
N GLY A 11 2.56 -3.27 25.36
CA GLY A 11 2.20 -1.96 25.90
C GLY A 11 1.60 -0.98 24.90
N ALA A 12 1.32 -1.40 23.66
CA ALA A 12 0.66 -0.53 22.69
C ALA A 12 -0.82 -0.29 23.08
N VAL A 13 -1.26 0.95 22.95
CA VAL A 13 -2.68 1.33 23.07
C VAL A 13 -3.28 1.33 21.67
N LEU A 14 -4.23 0.44 21.42
CA LEU A 14 -4.90 0.33 20.12
C LEU A 14 -6.23 1.09 20.16
N VAL A 15 -6.42 1.95 19.16
CA VAL A 15 -7.62 2.76 18.98
C VAL A 15 -8.17 2.52 17.57
N ASN A 16 -9.46 2.25 17.46
CA ASN A 16 -10.12 2.22 16.16
C ASN A 16 -10.35 3.65 15.69
N ILE A 17 -9.91 3.94 14.46
CA ILE A 17 -10.07 5.25 13.84
C ILE A 17 -10.91 5.14 12.58
N GLU A 18 -11.65 6.19 12.27
CA GLU A 18 -12.33 6.38 11.00
C GLU A 18 -11.47 7.24 10.09
N LEU A 19 -11.19 6.74 8.90
CA LEU A 19 -10.44 7.50 7.90
C LEU A 19 -11.35 8.50 7.18
N PRO A 20 -10.81 9.63 6.70
CA PRO A 20 -11.59 10.67 6.01
C PRO A 20 -12.16 10.22 4.66
N CYS A 21 -11.68 9.11 4.12
CA CYS A 21 -12.14 8.51 2.88
C CYS A 21 -11.82 7.00 2.88
N SER A 22 -12.40 6.25 1.97
CA SER A 22 -12.13 4.84 1.82
C SER A 22 -10.78 4.58 1.14
N PHE A 23 -10.19 3.39 1.36
CA PHE A 23 -9.02 2.97 0.60
C PHE A 23 -9.29 2.85 -0.90
N GLY A 24 -10.56 2.66 -1.31
CA GLY A 24 -10.99 2.68 -2.70
C GLY A 24 -10.85 4.07 -3.35
N ASP A 25 -11.15 5.14 -2.61
CA ASP A 25 -11.02 6.53 -3.08
C ASP A 25 -9.55 6.85 -3.32
N PHE A 26 -8.65 6.47 -2.42
CA PHE A 26 -7.20 6.58 -2.63
C PHE A 26 -6.76 5.90 -3.92
N ARG A 27 -7.29 4.70 -4.21
CA ARG A 27 -6.94 3.99 -5.44
C ARG A 27 -7.30 4.77 -6.70
N ASN A 28 -8.47 5.37 -6.74
CA ASN A 28 -8.97 6.08 -7.92
C ASN A 28 -8.17 7.35 -8.20
N ALA A 29 -7.92 8.19 -7.21
CA ALA A 29 -7.15 9.42 -7.36
C ALA A 29 -5.69 9.13 -7.78
N VAL A 30 -5.02 8.15 -7.14
CA VAL A 30 -3.66 7.74 -7.54
C VAL A 30 -3.61 7.26 -8.96
N SER A 31 -4.62 6.50 -9.42
CA SER A 31 -4.58 5.93 -10.76
C SER A 31 -4.53 7.01 -11.84
N ALA A 32 -5.30 8.08 -11.70
CA ALA A 32 -5.27 9.20 -12.64
C ALA A 32 -3.92 9.91 -12.65
N VAL A 33 -3.39 10.25 -11.46
CA VAL A 33 -2.12 10.95 -11.32
C VAL A 33 -0.96 10.08 -11.81
N ALA A 34 -0.87 8.82 -11.33
CA ALA A 34 0.22 7.91 -11.69
C ALA A 34 0.23 7.57 -13.19
N SER A 35 -0.94 7.42 -13.83
CA SER A 35 -1.02 7.18 -15.26
C SER A 35 -0.58 8.41 -16.07
N ALA A 36 -1.02 9.61 -15.69
CA ALA A 36 -0.66 10.85 -16.39
C ALA A 36 0.85 11.12 -16.27
N GLU A 37 1.43 11.03 -15.08
CA GLU A 37 2.85 11.23 -14.85
C GLU A 37 3.69 10.11 -15.49
N GLY A 38 3.22 8.87 -15.41
CA GLY A 38 3.86 7.72 -16.05
C GLY A 38 3.92 7.89 -17.56
N TYR A 39 2.82 8.27 -18.21
CA TYR A 39 2.81 8.55 -19.65
C TYR A 39 3.70 9.74 -20.00
N ALA A 40 3.58 10.86 -19.29
CA ALA A 40 4.40 12.04 -19.53
C ALA A 40 5.92 11.74 -19.47
N THR A 41 6.32 10.81 -18.60
CA THR A 41 7.73 10.43 -18.43
C THR A 41 8.20 9.39 -19.46
N THR A 42 7.29 8.52 -19.95
CA THR A 42 7.65 7.35 -20.75
C THR A 42 7.08 7.35 -22.18
N CYS A 43 6.36 8.40 -22.61
CA CYS A 43 5.65 8.46 -23.88
C CYS A 43 6.55 8.15 -25.09
N GLU A 44 7.80 8.63 -25.10
CA GLU A 44 8.74 8.36 -26.17
C GLU A 44 9.01 6.86 -26.40
N LEU A 45 8.89 6.03 -25.36
CA LEU A 45 9.04 4.59 -25.45
C LEU A 45 7.69 3.88 -25.66
N ILE A 46 6.68 4.31 -24.91
CA ILE A 46 5.36 3.66 -24.88
C ILE A 46 4.62 3.79 -26.20
N ASP A 47 4.78 4.91 -26.91
CA ASP A 47 4.14 5.15 -28.21
C ASP A 47 4.80 4.36 -29.37
N GLN A 48 5.99 3.79 -29.16
CA GLN A 48 6.63 2.94 -30.14
C GLN A 48 6.12 1.50 -30.05
N GLU A 49 5.14 1.13 -30.86
CA GLU A 49 4.46 -0.18 -30.83
C GLU A 49 5.40 -1.37 -31.04
N HIS A 50 6.50 -1.18 -31.80
CA HIS A 50 7.46 -2.25 -32.12
C HIS A 50 8.39 -2.64 -30.97
N LEU A 51 8.48 -1.83 -29.89
CA LEU A 51 9.31 -2.16 -28.75
C LEU A 51 8.73 -3.33 -27.95
N PRO A 52 9.58 -4.28 -27.51
CA PRO A 52 9.15 -5.47 -26.77
C PRO A 52 8.85 -5.16 -25.30
N LEU A 53 7.88 -4.27 -25.08
CA LEU A 53 7.42 -3.90 -23.73
C LEU A 53 6.28 -4.81 -23.31
N ASP A 54 6.19 -5.06 -22.01
CA ASP A 54 5.05 -5.76 -21.42
C ASP A 54 3.73 -5.06 -21.77
N GLN A 55 2.78 -5.82 -22.28
CA GLN A 55 1.52 -5.27 -22.83
C GLN A 55 0.62 -4.68 -21.74
N HIS A 56 0.64 -5.23 -20.53
CA HIS A 56 -0.14 -4.71 -19.41
C HIS A 56 0.45 -3.41 -18.89
N VAL A 57 1.78 -3.33 -18.79
CA VAL A 57 2.48 -2.08 -18.44
C VAL A 57 2.22 -1.01 -19.50
N ARG A 58 2.39 -1.34 -20.80
CA ARG A 58 2.10 -0.42 -21.90
C ARG A 58 0.69 0.13 -21.83
N ARG A 59 -0.31 -0.73 -21.65
CA ARG A 59 -1.73 -0.32 -21.56
C ARG A 59 -1.98 0.61 -20.37
N ARG A 60 -1.41 0.32 -19.22
CA ARG A 60 -1.54 1.19 -18.03
C ARG A 60 -0.90 2.56 -18.24
N MET A 61 0.25 2.63 -18.91
CA MET A 61 0.90 3.91 -19.21
C MET A 61 0.13 4.70 -20.27
N LEU A 62 -0.33 4.06 -21.34
CA LEU A 62 -1.13 4.70 -22.39
C LEU A 62 -2.43 5.32 -21.85
N ALA A 63 -3.04 4.75 -20.81
CA ALA A 63 -4.21 5.35 -20.17
C ALA A 63 -3.95 6.78 -19.66
N GLY A 64 -2.71 7.13 -19.36
CA GLY A 64 -2.32 8.48 -18.93
C GLY A 64 -2.41 9.54 -20.04
N ARG A 65 -2.35 9.13 -21.31
CA ARG A 65 -2.49 10.03 -22.46
C ARG A 65 -3.84 10.75 -22.49
N ASP A 66 -4.88 10.07 -22.02
CA ASP A 66 -6.26 10.55 -22.08
C ASP A 66 -6.70 11.29 -20.79
N VAL A 67 -5.81 11.37 -19.80
CA VAL A 67 -6.08 12.14 -18.57
C VAL A 67 -5.99 13.63 -18.86
N SER A 68 -7.11 14.33 -18.71
CA SER A 68 -7.11 15.77 -18.92
C SER A 68 -6.38 16.53 -17.81
N ALA A 69 -5.86 17.72 -18.12
CA ALA A 69 -5.28 18.60 -17.09
C ALA A 69 -6.29 18.94 -15.98
N LYS A 70 -7.59 19.02 -16.31
CA LYS A 70 -8.66 19.24 -15.33
C LYS A 70 -8.73 18.06 -14.34
N ASP A 71 -8.76 16.83 -14.84
CA ASP A 71 -8.89 15.63 -14.02
C ASP A 71 -7.63 15.41 -13.17
N TYR A 72 -6.45 15.63 -13.75
CA TYR A 72 -5.19 15.60 -13.02
C TYR A 72 -5.18 16.61 -11.86
N LEU A 73 -5.52 17.88 -12.11
CA LEU A 73 -5.57 18.91 -11.09
C LEU A 73 -6.65 18.66 -10.03
N HIS A 74 -7.78 18.05 -10.42
CA HIS A 74 -8.83 17.65 -9.48
C HIS A 74 -8.31 16.58 -8.53
N SER A 75 -7.71 15.49 -9.04
CA SER A 75 -7.12 14.44 -8.24
C SER A 75 -6.01 14.95 -7.30
N MET A 76 -5.15 15.85 -7.78
CA MET A 76 -4.12 16.47 -6.95
C MET A 76 -4.70 17.29 -5.78
N ARG A 77 -5.82 18.02 -6.01
CA ARG A 77 -6.49 18.77 -4.93
C ARG A 77 -7.12 17.84 -3.90
N GLU A 78 -7.77 16.76 -4.33
CA GLU A 78 -8.33 15.76 -3.43
C GLU A 78 -7.23 15.13 -2.58
N MET A 79 -6.13 14.70 -3.19
CA MET A 79 -4.99 14.12 -2.47
C MET A 79 -4.43 15.09 -1.43
N ASN A 80 -4.30 16.37 -1.75
CA ASN A 80 -3.82 17.38 -0.81
C ASN A 80 -4.80 17.61 0.36
N ALA A 81 -6.11 17.59 0.09
CA ALA A 81 -7.13 17.68 1.13
C ALA A 81 -7.05 16.47 2.08
N TRP A 82 -6.92 15.25 1.55
CA TRP A 82 -6.75 14.04 2.37
C TRP A 82 -5.47 14.07 3.19
N ARG A 83 -4.34 14.52 2.64
CA ARG A 83 -3.08 14.70 3.38
C ARG A 83 -3.26 15.61 4.58
N SER A 84 -3.93 16.74 4.38
CA SER A 84 -4.19 17.69 5.47
C SER A 84 -5.06 17.07 6.56
N THR A 85 -6.19 16.47 6.18
CA THR A 85 -7.11 15.84 7.15
C THR A 85 -6.46 14.66 7.88
N PHE A 86 -5.70 13.83 7.15
CA PHE A 86 -5.03 12.69 7.75
C PHE A 86 -3.91 13.11 8.71
N ARG A 87 -3.16 14.16 8.40
CA ARG A 87 -2.14 14.70 9.31
C ARG A 87 -2.74 15.17 10.64
N GLU A 88 -3.91 15.82 10.59
CA GLU A 88 -4.62 16.21 11.82
C GLU A 88 -5.08 14.98 12.61
N LEU A 89 -5.69 14.00 11.93
CA LEU A 89 -6.14 12.76 12.56
C LEU A 89 -4.98 12.02 13.24
N MET A 90 -3.82 11.96 12.60
CA MET A 90 -2.67 11.19 13.10
C MET A 90 -1.87 11.87 14.20
N LYS A 91 -2.15 13.13 14.57
CA LYS A 91 -1.38 13.83 15.63
C LYS A 91 -1.36 13.10 16.96
N GLU A 92 -2.43 12.37 17.28
CA GLU A 92 -2.59 11.64 18.54
C GLU A 92 -2.08 10.19 18.46
N PHE A 93 -1.55 9.75 17.31
CA PHE A 93 -1.17 8.35 17.08
C PHE A 93 0.27 8.24 16.56
N ASP A 94 0.99 7.23 17.00
CA ASP A 94 2.35 6.94 16.52
C ASP A 94 2.33 6.27 15.13
N ALA A 95 1.34 5.45 14.84
CA ALA A 95 1.21 4.72 13.59
C ALA A 95 -0.23 4.26 13.32
N LEU A 96 -0.56 4.06 12.04
CA LEU A 96 -1.76 3.37 11.58
C LEU A 96 -1.40 1.94 11.21
N LEU A 97 -2.22 0.98 11.61
CA LEU A 97 -2.06 -0.44 11.29
C LEU A 97 -3.14 -0.88 10.31
N THR A 98 -2.74 -1.55 9.24
CA THR A 98 -3.65 -2.17 8.26
C THR A 98 -3.15 -3.56 7.85
N PRO A 99 -3.99 -4.42 7.27
CA PRO A 99 -3.46 -5.50 6.44
C PRO A 99 -2.60 -4.92 5.31
N THR A 100 -1.58 -5.65 4.85
CA THR A 100 -0.81 -5.22 3.67
C THR A 100 -1.57 -5.53 2.39
N GLY A 101 -2.12 -6.73 2.27
CA GLY A 101 -2.91 -7.20 1.14
C GLY A 101 -4.37 -7.42 1.53
N PHE A 102 -5.24 -7.45 0.53
CA PHE A 102 -6.67 -7.71 0.71
C PHE A 102 -6.95 -9.21 0.90
N THR A 103 -6.13 -10.06 0.28
CA THR A 103 -6.20 -11.52 0.34
C THR A 103 -4.81 -12.11 0.54
N THR A 104 -4.74 -13.39 0.86
CA THR A 104 -3.53 -14.21 0.68
C THR A 104 -3.20 -14.34 -0.81
N ALA A 105 -2.07 -14.98 -1.15
CA ALA A 105 -1.70 -15.21 -2.54
C ALA A 105 -2.80 -16.00 -3.27
N ILE A 106 -3.10 -15.60 -4.50
CA ILE A 106 -4.02 -16.29 -5.40
C ILE A 106 -3.24 -17.11 -6.43
N PRO A 107 -3.85 -18.15 -7.05
CA PRO A 107 -3.21 -18.87 -8.15
C PRO A 107 -2.79 -17.92 -9.28
N ALA A 108 -1.62 -18.16 -9.88
CA ALA A 108 -1.10 -17.33 -10.97
C ALA A 108 -2.08 -17.25 -12.16
N SER A 109 -2.86 -18.32 -12.39
CA SER A 109 -3.89 -18.36 -13.44
C SER A 109 -5.10 -17.44 -13.19
N GLU A 110 -5.27 -16.96 -11.95
CA GLU A 110 -6.38 -16.07 -11.56
C GLU A 110 -5.94 -14.61 -11.43
N VAL A 111 -4.66 -14.33 -11.69
CA VAL A 111 -4.12 -12.96 -11.61
C VAL A 111 -4.63 -12.13 -12.78
N ASP A 112 -5.35 -11.06 -12.47
CA ASP A 112 -5.65 -9.99 -13.43
C ASP A 112 -4.53 -8.95 -13.40
N GLU A 113 -3.68 -8.95 -14.41
CA GLU A 113 -2.55 -8.03 -14.55
C GLU A 113 -2.96 -6.55 -14.68
N MET A 114 -4.25 -6.29 -14.91
CA MET A 114 -4.78 -4.92 -14.92
C MET A 114 -5.13 -4.42 -13.51
N VAL A 115 -5.22 -5.33 -12.53
CA VAL A 115 -5.54 -5.00 -11.13
C VAL A 115 -4.28 -5.08 -10.28
N ILE A 116 -3.83 -3.94 -9.78
CA ILE A 116 -2.69 -3.90 -8.86
C ILE A 116 -3.18 -4.23 -7.43
N PRO A 117 -2.62 -5.25 -6.75
CA PRO A 117 -3.05 -5.70 -5.43
C PRO A 117 -2.54 -4.76 -4.30
N ALA A 118 -2.67 -3.45 -4.48
CA ALA A 118 -2.14 -2.42 -3.58
C ALA A 118 -3.28 -1.63 -2.89
N TYR A 119 -4.33 -2.32 -2.45
CA TYR A 119 -5.52 -1.65 -1.92
C TYR A 119 -5.19 -0.78 -0.69
N TYR A 120 -4.54 -1.34 0.32
CA TYR A 120 -4.18 -0.61 1.54
C TYR A 120 -2.91 0.24 1.38
N THR A 121 -1.91 -0.27 0.68
CA THR A 121 -0.59 0.36 0.58
C THR A 121 -0.57 1.62 -0.27
N ARG A 122 -1.58 1.87 -1.10
CA ARG A 122 -1.68 3.12 -1.86
C ARG A 122 -1.86 4.35 -0.97
N ALA A 123 -2.50 4.19 0.18
CA ALA A 123 -2.63 5.27 1.16
C ALA A 123 -1.25 5.82 1.58
N THR A 124 -0.24 4.96 1.70
CA THR A 124 1.14 5.36 2.04
C THR A 124 1.67 6.38 1.05
N ASN A 125 1.52 6.12 -0.26
CA ASN A 125 2.02 7.03 -1.30
C ASN A 125 1.24 8.35 -1.34
N ILE A 126 -0.10 8.26 -1.27
CA ILE A 126 -0.96 9.45 -1.34
C ILE A 126 -0.74 10.36 -0.16
N LEU A 127 -0.66 9.78 1.04
CA LEU A 127 -0.58 10.51 2.30
C LEU A 127 0.86 10.87 2.68
N GLU A 128 1.85 10.53 1.83
CA GLU A 128 3.28 10.80 2.04
C GLU A 128 3.81 10.17 3.34
N LEU A 129 3.36 8.96 3.65
CA LEU A 129 3.76 8.24 4.86
C LEU A 129 5.00 7.38 4.61
N CYS A 130 5.73 7.04 5.66
CA CYS A 130 6.60 5.87 5.64
C CYS A 130 5.81 4.62 6.04
N ALA A 131 6.19 3.44 5.54
CA ALA A 131 5.52 2.22 5.92
C ALA A 131 6.46 1.02 5.95
N LEU A 132 6.12 0.05 6.79
CA LEU A 132 6.78 -1.24 6.91
C LEU A 132 5.74 -2.35 6.79
N ALA A 133 5.94 -3.27 5.85
CA ALA A 133 5.19 -4.51 5.78
C ALA A 133 6.00 -5.65 6.40
N LEU A 134 5.39 -6.42 7.29
CA LEU A 134 6.05 -7.58 7.90
C LEU A 134 5.08 -8.75 8.02
N PRO A 135 5.59 -10.00 7.93
CA PRO A 135 4.77 -11.20 8.13
C PRO A 135 4.12 -11.18 9.51
N ASN A 136 2.84 -11.55 9.58
CA ASN A 136 2.09 -11.53 10.83
C ASN A 136 1.27 -12.81 11.08
N GLY A 137 1.56 -13.86 10.34
CA GLY A 137 0.89 -15.16 10.50
C GLY A 137 0.49 -15.79 9.19
N TYR A 138 -0.52 -16.65 9.25
CA TYR A 138 -0.99 -17.44 8.11
C TYR A 138 -2.52 -17.38 8.05
N GLY A 139 -3.05 -17.35 6.84
CA GLY A 139 -4.47 -17.49 6.56
C GLY A 139 -5.00 -18.91 6.81
N PRO A 140 -6.31 -19.12 6.72
CA PRO A 140 -6.92 -20.44 6.85
C PRO A 140 -6.42 -21.46 5.81
N ASP A 141 -5.95 -20.97 4.67
CA ASP A 141 -5.33 -21.70 3.56
C ASP A 141 -3.86 -22.07 3.80
N GLY A 142 -3.29 -21.64 4.94
CA GLY A 142 -1.89 -21.85 5.29
C GLY A 142 -0.90 -20.92 4.57
N LEU A 143 -1.39 -19.97 3.77
CA LEU A 143 -0.56 -18.98 3.09
C LEU A 143 -0.23 -17.79 4.01
N PRO A 144 0.94 -17.15 3.85
CA PRO A 144 1.37 -16.07 4.72
C PRO A 144 0.48 -14.83 4.56
N THR A 145 0.27 -14.15 5.68
CA THR A 145 -0.35 -12.82 5.76
C THR A 145 0.67 -11.78 6.22
N SER A 146 0.33 -10.51 6.06
CA SER A 146 1.23 -9.41 6.40
C SER A 146 0.47 -8.23 7.00
N LEU A 147 1.05 -7.65 8.05
CA LEU A 147 0.65 -6.38 8.65
C LEU A 147 1.44 -5.25 7.99
N CYS A 148 0.77 -4.14 7.71
CA CYS A 148 1.40 -2.89 7.30
C CYS A 148 1.31 -1.86 8.43
N ILE A 149 2.45 -1.29 8.81
CA ILE A 149 2.60 -0.25 9.81
C ILE A 149 2.90 1.04 9.05
N HIS A 150 1.97 1.99 9.07
CA HIS A 150 2.13 3.30 8.41
C HIS A 150 2.49 4.34 9.47
N GLY A 151 3.64 4.96 9.34
CA GLY A 151 4.11 6.03 10.21
C GLY A 151 3.92 7.41 9.60
N HIS A 152 4.16 8.44 10.40
CA HIS A 152 4.23 9.81 9.91
C HIS A 152 5.31 9.97 8.83
N PRO A 153 5.25 11.01 7.99
CA PRO A 153 6.34 11.34 7.08
C PRO A 153 7.68 11.41 7.84
N PHE A 154 8.71 10.73 7.32
CA PHE A 154 10.06 10.67 7.90
C PHE A 154 10.16 10.08 9.32
N ALA A 155 9.16 9.28 9.75
CA ALA A 155 9.15 8.59 11.04
C ALA A 155 9.57 7.11 10.93
N GLU A 156 10.48 6.78 10.01
CA GLU A 156 10.96 5.41 9.77
C GLU A 156 11.48 4.73 11.05
N ALA A 157 12.15 5.50 11.91
CA ALA A 157 12.66 4.97 13.19
C ALA A 157 11.53 4.45 14.10
N THR A 158 10.38 5.13 14.13
CA THR A 158 9.21 4.68 14.91
C THR A 158 8.60 3.43 14.29
N VAL A 159 8.41 3.42 12.98
CA VAL A 159 7.85 2.27 12.24
C VAL A 159 8.73 1.04 12.39
N LEU A 160 10.05 1.19 12.26
CA LEU A 160 11.03 0.12 12.45
C LEU A 160 11.04 -0.39 13.88
N ARG A 161 10.95 0.48 14.88
CA ARG A 161 10.88 0.10 16.30
C ARG A 161 9.65 -0.75 16.61
N ILE A 162 8.46 -0.34 16.10
CA ILE A 162 7.21 -1.09 16.27
C ILE A 162 7.32 -2.45 15.56
N GLY A 163 7.81 -2.45 14.33
CA GLY A 163 7.99 -3.67 13.55
C GLY A 163 8.97 -4.64 14.17
N TRP A 164 10.12 -4.14 14.65
CA TRP A 164 11.11 -4.96 15.33
C TRP A 164 10.55 -5.59 16.64
N ALA A 165 9.83 -4.80 17.44
CA ALA A 165 9.23 -5.31 18.67
C ALA A 165 8.22 -6.44 18.38
N LEU A 166 7.37 -6.28 17.35
CA LEU A 166 6.44 -7.32 16.93
C LEU A 166 7.18 -8.55 16.40
N GLU A 167 8.20 -8.35 15.57
CA GLU A 167 9.00 -9.42 15.01
C GLU A 167 9.69 -10.26 16.08
N GLN A 168 10.31 -9.63 17.09
CA GLN A 168 10.96 -10.35 18.20
C GLN A 168 9.95 -11.16 19.01
N ALA A 169 8.75 -10.64 19.23
CA ALA A 169 7.71 -11.33 19.99
C ALA A 169 7.06 -12.50 19.22
N THR A 170 7.23 -12.57 17.89
CA THR A 170 6.64 -13.60 17.03
C THR A 170 7.65 -14.45 16.28
N ILE A 171 8.93 -14.38 16.64
CA ILE A 171 10.04 -15.02 15.90
C ILE A 171 9.88 -16.55 15.80
N GLU A 172 9.30 -17.19 16.82
CA GLU A 172 9.09 -18.64 16.85
C GLU A 172 7.95 -19.11 15.94
N GLU A 173 7.09 -18.22 15.49
CA GLU A 173 5.95 -18.52 14.61
C GLU A 173 6.35 -18.53 13.12
N LYS A 174 7.56 -18.13 12.79
CA LYS A 174 8.02 -18.06 11.40
C LYS A 174 8.20 -19.45 10.80
N ARG A 175 7.52 -19.69 9.70
CA ARG A 175 7.68 -20.90 8.88
C ARG A 175 8.48 -20.57 7.63
N GLN A 176 9.43 -21.43 7.28
CA GLN A 176 10.10 -21.35 5.98
C GLN A 176 9.27 -22.08 4.93
N PRO A 177 9.19 -21.57 3.69
CA PRO A 177 8.56 -22.28 2.58
C PRO A 177 9.21 -23.64 2.38
N ARG A 178 8.40 -24.69 2.22
CA ARG A 178 8.94 -26.01 1.89
C ARG A 178 9.33 -26.03 0.41
N GLY A 179 10.55 -26.45 0.10
CA GLY A 179 10.98 -26.71 -1.28
C GLY A 179 11.68 -25.57 -2.00
N LEU A 180 12.12 -24.53 -1.32
CA LEU A 180 13.10 -23.57 -1.85
C LEU A 180 14.51 -24.10 -1.49
N ILE A 181 15.01 -25.06 -2.27
CA ILE A 181 16.42 -25.45 -2.36
C ILE A 181 16.83 -25.35 -3.82
#